data_440e2d5c6f483ebf391ed13d8f48bb55
#
_entry.id   440e2d5c6f483ebf391ed13d8f48bb55
#
_cell.length_a   1.000
_cell.length_b   1.000
_cell.length_c   1.000
_cell.angle_alpha   90.00
_cell.angle_beta   90.00
_cell.angle_gamma   90.00
#
_symmetry.space_group_name_H-M   'P 1'
#
loop_
_entity.id
_entity.type
_entity.pdbx_description
1 polymer ?
#
loop_
_entity_poly.entity_id
_entity_poly.type
_entity_poly.pdbx_seq_one_letter_code
_entity_poly.pdbx_strand_id
1 'polypeptide(L)'
;MVGVHEPEVVDRLQRILRNARDIKQVIQSVGQKMAPTQALPPTMQIEERPAIRGRRILVVDADENVRGAAHNLLERFGCVVETAHDGAEALYMVRALTDGEYDAVIADIRLPDMTGYEFMLKLQEVMDAAPLVLMTGFGWDPGHSIVKARQAGLQAVLYKPFRLDQLLGAVELIVNSPRPVAQG
;
A
#
# COMPACT_ATOMS: atom_id res chain seq x y z
N MET A 1 47.90 -1.52 16.84
CA MET A 1 46.64 -1.04 17.43
C MET A 1 46.36 0.33 16.83
N VAL A 2 45.46 0.39 15.83
CA VAL A 2 45.08 1.67 15.20
C VAL A 2 43.89 2.17 16.00
N GLY A 3 44.11 3.18 16.83
CA GLY A 3 43.07 3.87 17.57
C GLY A 3 42.19 4.65 16.60
N VAL A 4 40.97 4.21 16.43
CA VAL A 4 39.95 5.01 15.77
C VAL A 4 39.71 6.22 16.66
N HIS A 5 39.99 7.42 16.16
CA HIS A 5 39.71 8.67 16.87
C HIS A 5 38.21 8.81 17.10
N GLU A 6 37.74 8.46 18.32
CA GLU A 6 36.35 8.59 18.75
C GLU A 6 35.69 9.94 18.39
N PRO A 7 36.38 11.09 18.48
CA PRO A 7 35.80 12.39 18.14
C PRO A 7 35.38 12.50 16.66
N GLU A 8 36.15 11.92 15.76
CA GLU A 8 35.87 11.99 14.31
C GLU A 8 34.64 11.14 13.91
N VAL A 9 34.45 9.98 14.56
CA VAL A 9 33.30 9.12 14.39
C VAL A 9 32.02 9.78 14.93
N VAL A 10 32.14 10.43 16.09
CA VAL A 10 31.02 11.17 16.70
C VAL A 10 30.60 12.35 15.82
N ASP A 11 31.54 13.12 15.26
CA ASP A 11 31.22 14.23 14.33
C ASP A 11 30.55 13.74 13.06
N ARG A 12 31.05 12.64 12.49
CA ARG A 12 30.40 12.00 11.30
C ARG A 12 28.99 11.54 11.62
N LEU A 13 28.76 10.90 12.75
CA LEU A 13 27.42 10.48 13.18
C LEU A 13 26.48 11.66 13.40
N GLN A 14 26.97 12.74 14.03
CA GLN A 14 26.18 13.95 14.22
C GLN A 14 25.82 14.63 12.89
N ARG A 15 26.72 14.62 11.91
CA ARG A 15 26.46 15.14 10.55
C ARG A 15 25.41 14.28 9.82
N ILE A 16 25.50 12.97 9.92
CA ILE A 16 24.49 12.04 9.35
C ILE A 16 23.12 12.30 9.99
N LEU A 17 23.06 12.44 11.31
CA LEU A 17 21.82 12.71 12.02
C LEU A 17 21.21 14.08 11.68
N ARG A 18 22.05 15.11 11.49
CA ARG A 18 21.59 16.43 10.99
C ARG A 18 21.01 16.31 9.59
N ASN A 19 21.76 15.72 8.66
CA ASN A 19 21.30 15.54 7.29
C ASN A 19 20.00 14.72 7.22
N ALA A 20 19.86 13.66 8.03
CA ALA A 20 18.65 12.88 8.10
C ALA A 20 17.44 13.69 8.62
N ARG A 21 17.65 14.58 9.60
CA ARG A 21 16.61 15.49 10.09
C ARG A 21 16.23 16.53 9.04
N ASP A 22 17.21 17.09 8.35
CA ASP A 22 16.99 18.08 7.30
C ASP A 22 16.19 17.46 6.13
N ILE A 23 16.54 16.25 5.70
CA ILE A 23 15.80 15.50 4.69
C ILE A 23 14.37 15.23 5.16
N LYS A 24 14.18 14.77 6.40
CA LYS A 24 12.85 14.55 6.98
C LYS A 24 12.02 15.85 7.00
N GLN A 25 12.64 16.96 7.36
CA GLN A 25 11.98 18.26 7.42
C GLN A 25 11.61 18.78 6.03
N VAL A 26 12.47 18.58 5.03
CA VAL A 26 12.17 18.88 3.61
C VAL A 26 11.01 18.02 3.11
N ILE A 27 11.03 16.72 3.37
CA ILE A 27 9.95 15.80 2.98
C ILE A 27 8.63 16.21 3.66
N GLN A 28 8.66 16.54 4.95
CA GLN A 28 7.48 17.02 5.67
C GLN A 28 6.98 18.36 5.15
N SER A 29 7.87 19.30 4.83
CA SER A 29 7.50 20.60 4.28
C SER A 29 6.94 20.52 2.86
N VAL A 30 7.48 19.60 2.04
CA VAL A 30 6.92 19.29 0.70
C VAL A 30 5.57 18.61 0.83
N GLY A 31 5.43 17.65 1.75
CA GLY A 31 4.16 17.02 2.05
C GLY A 31 3.09 17.99 2.56
N GLN A 32 3.47 18.94 3.42
CA GLN A 32 2.56 19.99 3.90
C GLN A 32 2.23 21.05 2.83
N LYS A 33 3.16 21.36 1.94
CA LYS A 33 2.89 22.25 0.79
C LYS A 33 2.09 21.58 -0.32
N MET A 34 2.10 20.25 -0.38
CA MET A 34 1.28 19.46 -1.31
C MET A 34 -0.03 18.98 -0.65
N ALA A 35 -0.19 19.11 0.66
CA ALA A 35 -1.50 18.99 1.28
C ALA A 35 -2.31 20.25 0.88
N PRO A 36 -3.46 20.11 0.23
CA PRO A 36 -4.28 21.27 -0.12
C PRO A 36 -4.87 21.83 1.19
N THR A 37 -4.15 22.81 1.78
CA THR A 37 -4.68 23.67 2.88
C THR A 37 -5.52 24.81 2.25
N GLN A 38 -6.18 24.54 1.15
CA GLN A 38 -7.28 25.37 0.69
C GLN A 38 -8.55 24.56 0.94
N ALA A 39 -9.44 25.13 1.75
CA ALA A 39 -10.82 24.73 1.78
C ALA A 39 -11.26 24.55 0.32
N LEU A 40 -11.51 23.32 -0.07
CA LEU A 40 -11.97 23.00 -1.41
C LEU A 40 -13.18 23.92 -1.70
N PRO A 41 -13.20 24.65 -2.80
CA PRO A 41 -14.41 25.37 -3.18
C PRO A 41 -15.56 24.35 -3.22
N PRO A 42 -16.77 24.72 -2.80
CA PRO A 42 -17.89 23.81 -2.60
C PRO A 42 -18.39 23.12 -3.89
N THR A 43 -17.66 23.24 -4.99
CA THR A 43 -17.97 22.71 -6.33
C THR A 43 -16.90 21.80 -6.92
N MET A 44 -15.98 21.24 -6.14
CA MET A 44 -15.29 20.06 -6.65
C MET A 44 -16.29 18.91 -6.64
N GLN A 45 -16.93 18.68 -7.76
CA GLN A 45 -17.60 17.42 -8.06
C GLN A 45 -16.58 16.33 -7.77
N ILE A 46 -16.84 15.52 -6.75
CA ILE A 46 -16.07 14.29 -6.53
C ILE A 46 -16.30 13.50 -7.82
N GLU A 47 -15.25 13.37 -8.62
CA GLU A 47 -15.31 12.63 -9.86
C GLU A 47 -15.86 11.24 -9.54
N GLU A 48 -17.07 10.96 -9.98
CA GLU A 48 -17.72 9.69 -9.67
C GLU A 48 -16.87 8.56 -10.23
N ARG A 49 -16.60 7.55 -9.41
CA ARG A 49 -15.86 6.35 -9.78
C ARG A 49 -16.79 5.13 -9.74
N PRO A 50 -17.70 5.01 -10.72
CA PRO A 50 -18.73 3.96 -10.69
C PRO A 50 -18.14 2.55 -10.69
N ALA A 51 -16.95 2.35 -11.26
CA ALA A 51 -16.29 1.05 -11.32
C ALA A 51 -15.95 0.45 -9.95
N ILE A 52 -15.68 1.31 -8.96
CA ILE A 52 -15.28 0.86 -7.60
C ILE A 52 -16.41 0.97 -6.58
N ARG A 53 -17.52 1.60 -6.92
CA ARG A 53 -18.65 1.76 -6.01
C ARG A 53 -19.26 0.41 -5.64
N GLY A 54 -19.45 0.16 -4.34
CA GLY A 54 -19.95 -1.10 -3.79
C GLY A 54 -18.93 -2.23 -3.79
N ARG A 55 -17.69 -1.99 -4.25
CA ARG A 55 -16.65 -3.01 -4.26
C ARG A 55 -16.10 -3.24 -2.86
N ARG A 56 -15.83 -4.52 -2.53
CA ARG A 56 -15.25 -4.92 -1.26
C ARG A 56 -13.73 -4.95 -1.36
N ILE A 57 -13.08 -4.13 -0.54
CA ILE A 57 -11.63 -3.91 -0.60
C ILE A 57 -11.01 -4.24 0.76
N LEU A 58 -9.94 -5.05 0.76
CA LEU A 58 -9.14 -5.33 1.94
C LEU A 58 -7.83 -4.52 1.88
N VAL A 59 -7.55 -3.75 2.92
CA VAL A 59 -6.30 -2.97 3.06
C VAL A 59 -5.43 -3.59 4.14
N VAL A 60 -4.20 -3.97 3.79
CA VAL A 60 -3.25 -4.68 4.66
C VAL A 60 -1.99 -3.85 4.83
N ASP A 61 -1.76 -3.32 6.02
CA ASP A 61 -0.58 -2.51 6.35
C ASP A 61 -0.35 -2.51 7.87
N ALA A 62 0.89 -2.56 8.34
CA ALA A 62 1.19 -2.48 9.76
C ALA A 62 0.89 -1.09 10.36
N ASP A 63 0.99 -0.03 9.56
CA ASP A 63 0.75 1.34 9.98
C ASP A 63 -0.76 1.66 10.01
N GLU A 64 -1.29 1.89 11.20
CA GLU A 64 -2.71 2.22 11.43
C GLU A 64 -3.12 3.51 10.71
N ASN A 65 -2.22 4.50 10.59
CA ASN A 65 -2.54 5.74 9.89
C ASN A 65 -2.71 5.50 8.39
N VAL A 66 -1.90 4.62 7.79
CA VAL A 66 -2.02 4.24 6.39
C VAL A 66 -3.33 3.49 6.16
N ARG A 67 -3.65 2.51 7.02
CA ARG A 67 -4.92 1.77 6.94
C ARG A 67 -6.12 2.70 7.07
N GLY A 68 -6.13 3.56 8.10
CA GLY A 68 -7.22 4.51 8.35
C GLY A 68 -7.39 5.52 7.21
N ALA A 69 -6.30 6.05 6.66
CA ALA A 69 -6.34 6.97 5.55
C ALA A 69 -6.92 6.30 4.28
N ALA A 70 -6.45 5.09 3.95
CA ALA A 70 -6.96 4.33 2.80
C ALA A 70 -8.44 3.94 2.97
N HIS A 71 -8.82 3.47 4.17
CA HIS A 71 -10.19 3.15 4.53
C HIS A 71 -11.13 4.34 4.29
N ASN A 72 -10.88 5.45 4.99
CA ASN A 72 -11.71 6.65 4.90
C ASN A 72 -11.82 7.19 3.47
N LEU A 73 -10.74 7.06 2.72
CA LEU A 73 -10.67 7.54 1.35
C LEU A 73 -11.54 6.69 0.42
N LEU A 74 -11.39 5.38 0.46
CA LEU A 74 -12.13 4.45 -0.40
C LEU A 74 -13.62 4.41 -0.06
N GLU A 75 -13.98 4.51 1.23
CA GLU A 75 -15.39 4.63 1.65
C GLU A 75 -16.08 5.87 1.06
N ARG A 76 -15.37 7.00 0.93
CA ARG A 76 -15.92 8.21 0.30
C ARG A 76 -16.31 8.00 -1.16
N PHE A 77 -15.74 7.00 -1.83
CA PHE A 77 -16.11 6.59 -3.20
C PHE A 77 -17.10 5.43 -3.23
N GLY A 78 -17.65 5.06 -2.06
CA GLY A 78 -18.70 4.06 -1.92
C GLY A 78 -18.20 2.61 -1.91
N CYS A 79 -16.91 2.39 -1.62
CA CYS A 79 -16.37 1.04 -1.41
C CYS A 79 -16.77 0.52 -0.02
N VAL A 80 -16.84 -0.81 0.13
CA VAL A 80 -16.88 -1.50 1.42
C VAL A 80 -15.45 -1.88 1.78
N VAL A 81 -14.91 -1.31 2.86
CA VAL A 81 -13.49 -1.42 3.18
C VAL A 81 -13.28 -2.14 4.50
N GLU A 82 -12.46 -3.17 4.48
CA GLU A 82 -11.98 -3.87 5.67
C GLU A 82 -10.46 -3.74 5.76
N THR A 83 -9.90 -3.86 6.95
CA THR A 83 -8.47 -3.65 7.17
C THR A 83 -7.87 -4.79 7.99
N ALA A 84 -6.61 -5.15 7.67
CA ALA A 84 -5.80 -6.09 8.44
C ALA A 84 -4.43 -5.48 8.75
N HIS A 85 -3.82 -5.83 9.88
CA HIS A 85 -2.53 -5.28 10.29
C HIS A 85 -1.34 -6.14 9.82
N ASP A 86 -1.59 -7.40 9.46
CA ASP A 86 -0.57 -8.31 8.94
C ASP A 86 -1.14 -9.29 7.91
N GLY A 87 -0.27 -10.10 7.34
CA GLY A 87 -0.63 -11.05 6.29
C GLY A 87 -1.47 -12.23 6.81
N ALA A 88 -1.24 -12.69 8.02
CA ALA A 88 -1.98 -13.81 8.62
C ALA A 88 -3.43 -13.43 8.89
N GLU A 89 -3.67 -12.24 9.46
CA GLU A 89 -5.01 -11.69 9.64
C GLU A 89 -5.74 -11.53 8.30
N ALA A 90 -5.06 -10.94 7.31
CA ALA A 90 -5.63 -10.76 5.98
C ALA A 90 -6.04 -12.09 5.33
N LEU A 91 -5.18 -13.11 5.38
CA LEU A 91 -5.48 -14.44 4.85
C LEU A 91 -6.60 -15.13 5.62
N TYR A 92 -6.68 -14.92 6.95
CA TYR A 92 -7.80 -15.40 7.74
C TYR A 92 -9.12 -14.76 7.30
N MET A 93 -9.14 -13.43 7.13
CA MET A 93 -10.34 -12.70 6.67
C MET A 93 -10.80 -13.17 5.29
N VAL A 94 -9.85 -13.37 4.36
CA VAL A 94 -10.18 -13.90 3.02
C VAL A 94 -10.82 -15.28 3.08
N ARG A 95 -10.28 -16.18 3.92
CA ARG A 95 -10.83 -17.55 4.10
C ARG A 95 -12.15 -17.57 4.84
N ALA A 96 -12.35 -16.65 5.79
CA ALA A 96 -13.57 -16.57 6.60
C ALA A 96 -14.75 -15.94 5.86
N LEU A 97 -14.49 -15.31 4.73
CA LEU A 97 -15.54 -14.65 3.94
C LEU A 97 -16.41 -15.70 3.25
N THR A 98 -17.65 -15.84 3.71
CA THR A 98 -18.61 -16.83 3.20
C THR A 98 -19.50 -16.27 2.09
N ASP A 99 -19.70 -14.94 2.08
CA ASP A 99 -20.61 -14.25 1.16
C ASP A 99 -19.82 -13.37 0.18
N GLY A 100 -19.34 -13.98 -0.89
CA GLY A 100 -18.60 -13.28 -1.94
C GLY A 100 -17.10 -13.33 -1.76
N GLU A 101 -16.42 -12.44 -2.43
CA GLU A 101 -14.95 -12.30 -2.44
C GLU A 101 -14.54 -10.84 -2.30
N TYR A 102 -13.29 -10.58 -1.95
CA TYR A 102 -12.71 -9.25 -2.09
C TYR A 102 -12.51 -8.93 -3.58
N ASP A 103 -12.96 -7.76 -3.99
CA ASP A 103 -12.77 -7.24 -5.35
C ASP A 103 -11.36 -6.71 -5.57
N ALA A 104 -10.71 -6.24 -4.50
CA ALA A 104 -9.31 -5.85 -4.49
C ALA A 104 -8.69 -6.06 -3.11
N VAL A 105 -7.42 -6.45 -3.08
CA VAL A 105 -6.57 -6.50 -1.89
C VAL A 105 -5.41 -5.55 -2.10
N ILE A 106 -5.20 -4.62 -1.17
CA ILE A 106 -4.12 -3.63 -1.21
C ILE A 106 -3.20 -3.92 -0.04
N ALA A 107 -1.97 -4.38 -0.28
CA ALA A 107 -1.07 -4.82 0.78
C ALA A 107 0.30 -4.13 0.71
N ASP A 108 0.87 -3.80 1.87
CA ASP A 108 2.26 -3.38 1.94
C ASP A 108 3.19 -4.53 1.54
N ILE A 109 4.27 -4.21 0.85
CA ILE A 109 5.31 -5.18 0.48
C ILE A 109 6.05 -5.73 1.70
N ARG A 110 6.00 -5.02 2.83
CA ARG A 110 6.62 -5.40 4.10
C ARG A 110 5.57 -5.52 5.18
N LEU A 111 5.02 -6.70 5.34
CA LEU A 111 4.15 -7.02 6.46
C LEU A 111 5.00 -7.47 7.66
N PRO A 112 4.49 -7.38 8.90
CA PRO A 112 5.22 -7.78 10.09
C PRO A 112 5.63 -9.25 10.11
N ASP A 113 4.84 -10.11 9.50
CA ASP A 113 4.90 -11.57 9.55
C ASP A 113 5.38 -12.22 8.23
N MET A 114 5.31 -11.50 7.11
CA MET A 114 5.73 -12.01 5.81
C MET A 114 6.04 -10.90 4.80
N THR A 115 6.72 -11.25 3.72
CA THR A 115 6.92 -10.33 2.59
C THR A 115 5.67 -10.24 1.71
N GLY A 116 5.49 -9.14 0.97
CA GLY A 116 4.38 -8.99 0.03
C GLY A 116 4.36 -10.06 -1.07
N TYR A 117 5.53 -10.58 -1.45
CA TYR A 117 5.61 -11.70 -2.39
C TYR A 117 5.10 -13.01 -1.78
N GLU A 118 5.50 -13.33 -0.55
CA GLU A 118 4.96 -14.50 0.17
C GLU A 118 3.46 -14.38 0.42
N PHE A 119 3.00 -13.18 0.78
CA PHE A 119 1.57 -12.89 0.92
C PHE A 119 0.82 -13.14 -0.38
N MET A 120 1.35 -12.65 -1.52
CA MET A 120 0.75 -12.88 -2.84
C MET A 120 0.61 -14.37 -3.15
N LEU A 121 1.66 -15.17 -2.93
CA LEU A 121 1.61 -16.61 -3.19
C LEU A 121 0.53 -17.30 -2.33
N LYS A 122 0.48 -16.98 -1.04
CA LYS A 122 -0.54 -17.54 -0.13
C LYS A 122 -1.96 -17.06 -0.47
N LEU A 123 -2.10 -15.83 -0.98
CA LEU A 123 -3.37 -15.31 -1.42
C LEU A 123 -3.87 -16.05 -2.67
N GLN A 124 -2.96 -16.39 -3.60
CA GLN A 124 -3.28 -17.19 -4.79
C GLN A 124 -3.69 -18.64 -4.46
N GLU A 125 -3.29 -19.18 -3.31
CA GLU A 125 -3.75 -20.50 -2.84
C GLU A 125 -5.21 -20.50 -2.36
N VAL A 126 -5.75 -19.33 -2.01
CA VAL A 126 -7.10 -19.17 -1.45
C VAL A 126 -8.07 -18.38 -2.33
N MET A 127 -7.54 -17.75 -3.39
CA MET A 127 -8.31 -16.99 -4.37
C MET A 127 -7.75 -17.29 -5.78
N ASP A 128 -8.58 -17.79 -6.68
CA ASP A 128 -8.16 -18.20 -8.03
C ASP A 128 -7.55 -17.06 -8.86
N ALA A 129 -7.93 -15.84 -8.60
CA ALA A 129 -7.37 -14.65 -9.24
C ALA A 129 -7.14 -13.59 -8.18
N ALA A 130 -6.06 -13.73 -7.40
CA ALA A 130 -5.75 -12.79 -6.32
C ALA A 130 -5.70 -11.33 -6.84
N PRO A 131 -6.73 -10.51 -6.59
CA PRO A 131 -6.83 -9.14 -7.11
C PRO A 131 -5.96 -8.21 -6.26
N LEU A 132 -4.64 -8.33 -6.39
CA LEU A 132 -3.66 -7.73 -5.50
C LEU A 132 -2.99 -6.49 -6.08
N VAL A 133 -2.98 -5.42 -5.28
CA VAL A 133 -2.12 -4.24 -5.43
C VAL A 133 -1.06 -4.30 -4.33
N LEU A 134 0.23 -4.30 -4.66
CA LEU A 134 1.29 -4.15 -3.66
C LEU A 134 1.66 -2.69 -3.48
N MET A 135 1.69 -2.23 -2.23
CA MET A 135 2.21 -0.92 -1.85
C MET A 135 3.68 -1.02 -1.45
N THR A 136 4.50 -0.09 -1.87
CA THR A 136 5.93 -0.04 -1.51
C THR A 136 6.38 1.37 -1.20
N GLY A 137 7.28 1.52 -0.22
CA GLY A 137 7.99 2.77 0.03
C GLY A 137 9.21 2.92 -0.88
N PHE A 138 9.75 4.13 -0.95
CA PHE A 138 10.91 4.44 -1.78
C PHE A 138 12.16 3.67 -1.31
N GLY A 139 12.87 3.01 -2.24
CA GLY A 139 14.28 2.63 -2.10
C GLY A 139 14.59 1.29 -1.45
N TRP A 140 13.63 0.54 -0.96
CA TRP A 140 13.93 -0.74 -0.31
C TRP A 140 12.96 -1.84 -0.75
N ASP A 141 13.44 -2.73 -1.62
CA ASP A 141 12.81 -3.99 -1.97
C ASP A 141 13.78 -5.16 -1.67
N PRO A 142 13.82 -5.63 -0.41
CA PRO A 142 14.71 -6.72 -0.03
C PRO A 142 14.32 -7.99 -0.78
N GLY A 143 15.27 -8.53 -1.52
CA GLY A 143 15.08 -9.77 -2.25
C GLY A 143 14.27 -9.64 -3.53
N HIS A 144 14.12 -8.42 -4.07
CA HIS A 144 13.42 -8.16 -5.33
C HIS A 144 11.97 -8.67 -5.33
N SER A 145 11.26 -8.46 -4.23
CA SER A 145 9.87 -8.94 -4.03
C SER A 145 8.93 -8.45 -5.12
N ILE A 146 9.05 -7.17 -5.55
CA ILE A 146 8.25 -6.63 -6.65
C ILE A 146 8.54 -7.33 -7.97
N VAL A 147 9.83 -7.58 -8.27
CA VAL A 147 10.24 -8.24 -9.52
C VAL A 147 9.68 -9.66 -9.54
N LYS A 148 9.82 -10.41 -8.45
CA LYS A 148 9.28 -11.77 -8.30
C LYS A 148 7.76 -11.77 -8.38
N ALA A 149 7.09 -10.83 -7.71
CA ALA A 149 5.65 -10.71 -7.75
C ALA A 149 5.13 -10.40 -9.17
N ARG A 150 5.79 -9.51 -9.90
CA ARG A 150 5.45 -9.23 -11.31
C ARG A 150 5.63 -10.44 -12.22
N GLN A 151 6.71 -11.22 -12.03
CA GLN A 151 6.92 -12.47 -12.77
C GLN A 151 5.84 -13.52 -12.42
N ALA A 152 5.30 -13.48 -11.22
CA ALA A 152 4.21 -14.33 -10.74
C ALA A 152 2.81 -13.78 -11.03
N GLY A 153 2.68 -12.72 -11.84
CA GLY A 153 1.39 -12.19 -12.30
C GLY A 153 0.84 -10.99 -11.54
N LEU A 154 1.62 -10.33 -10.66
CA LEU A 154 1.20 -9.09 -10.01
C LEU A 154 0.86 -8.01 -11.05
N GLN A 155 -0.37 -7.49 -11.01
CA GLN A 155 -0.88 -6.54 -11.99
C GLN A 155 -0.59 -5.10 -11.63
N ALA A 156 -0.62 -4.73 -10.34
CA ALA A 156 -0.49 -3.35 -9.90
C ALA A 156 0.49 -3.17 -8.73
N VAL A 157 1.27 -2.09 -8.79
CA VAL A 157 2.15 -1.64 -7.70
C VAL A 157 1.87 -0.16 -7.45
N LEU A 158 1.72 0.20 -6.18
CA LEU A 158 1.48 1.57 -5.72
C LEU A 158 2.68 2.05 -4.89
N TYR A 159 3.30 3.15 -5.28
CA TYR A 159 4.49 3.69 -4.62
C TYR A 159 4.10 4.74 -3.57
N LYS A 160 4.50 4.52 -2.31
CA LYS A 160 4.32 5.48 -1.20
C LYS A 160 5.37 6.61 -1.28
N PRO A 161 5.01 7.89 -1.08
CA PRO A 161 3.67 8.40 -0.88
C PRO A 161 2.87 8.44 -2.20
N PHE A 162 1.63 7.98 -2.18
CA PHE A 162 0.76 7.99 -3.34
C PHE A 162 -0.33 9.05 -3.22
N ARG A 163 -0.82 9.52 -4.37
CA ARG A 163 -1.94 10.45 -4.47
C ARG A 163 -3.25 9.68 -4.56
N LEU A 164 -4.35 10.39 -4.29
CA LEU A 164 -5.70 9.84 -4.38
C LEU A 164 -5.98 9.17 -5.73
N ASP A 165 -5.69 9.89 -6.82
CA ASP A 165 -5.92 9.40 -8.18
C ASP A 165 -5.14 8.12 -8.50
N GLN A 166 -3.94 7.95 -7.93
CA GLN A 166 -3.12 6.76 -8.09
C GLN A 166 -3.73 5.55 -7.34
N LEU A 167 -4.21 5.77 -6.11
CA LEU A 167 -4.89 4.72 -5.35
C LEU A 167 -6.16 4.26 -6.07
N LEU A 168 -7.02 5.20 -6.44
CA LEU A 168 -8.26 4.89 -7.15
C LEU A 168 -8.00 4.20 -8.49
N GLY A 169 -7.03 4.69 -9.27
CA GLY A 169 -6.65 4.08 -10.55
C GLY A 169 -6.11 2.66 -10.40
N ALA A 170 -5.34 2.38 -9.34
CA ALA A 170 -4.85 1.03 -9.05
C ALA A 170 -6.01 0.07 -8.70
N VAL A 171 -6.97 0.53 -7.90
CA VAL A 171 -8.17 -0.26 -7.58
C VAL A 171 -9.03 -0.50 -8.82
N GLU A 172 -9.27 0.53 -9.62
CA GLU A 172 -10.04 0.40 -10.87
C GLU A 172 -9.39 -0.59 -11.84
N LEU A 173 -8.07 -0.56 -11.97
CA LEU A 173 -7.32 -1.49 -12.80
C LEU A 173 -7.58 -2.94 -12.39
N ILE A 174 -7.50 -3.22 -11.09
CA ILE A 174 -7.71 -4.58 -10.55
C ILE A 174 -9.17 -5.01 -10.69
N VAL A 175 -10.10 -4.17 -10.33
CA VAL A 175 -11.55 -4.48 -10.37
C VAL A 175 -12.03 -4.74 -11.80
N ASN A 176 -11.48 -4.04 -12.79
CA ASN A 176 -11.82 -4.19 -14.20
C ASN A 176 -11.00 -5.28 -14.92
N SER A 177 -9.98 -5.86 -14.25
CA SER A 177 -9.20 -6.95 -14.84
C SER A 177 -10.06 -8.21 -15.00
N PRO A 178 -9.99 -8.89 -16.15
CA PRO A 178 -10.73 -10.13 -16.34
C PRO A 178 -10.25 -11.17 -15.32
N ARG A 179 -11.17 -11.64 -14.48
CA ARG A 179 -10.91 -12.79 -13.62
C ARG A 179 -10.84 -14.03 -14.50
N PRO A 180 -9.80 -14.88 -14.38
CA PRO A 180 -9.83 -16.18 -15.05
C PRO A 180 -11.08 -16.92 -14.60
N VAL A 181 -11.89 -17.33 -15.58
CA VAL A 181 -13.05 -18.19 -15.31
C VAL A 181 -12.47 -19.52 -14.82
N ALA A 182 -12.80 -19.92 -13.60
CA ALA A 182 -12.48 -21.25 -13.11
C ALA A 182 -13.00 -22.27 -14.12
N GLN A 183 -12.08 -22.97 -14.80
CA GLN A 183 -12.47 -24.10 -15.64
C GLN A 183 -12.90 -25.20 -14.67
N GLY A 184 -14.20 -25.42 -14.56
CA GLY A 184 -14.82 -26.48 -13.79
C GLY A 184 -14.44 -27.88 -14.29
#